data_f6df94db93ca881612631d0f5f36c9cb
#
_entry.id   f6df94db93ca881612631d0f5f36c9cb
#
_cell.length_a   1.000
_cell.length_b   1.000
_cell.length_c   1.000
_cell.angle_alpha   90.00
_cell.angle_beta   90.00
_cell.angle_gamma   90.00
#
_symmetry.space_group_name_H-M   'P 1'
#
loop_
_entity.id
_entity.type
_entity.pdbx_description
1 polymer ?
#
loop_
_entity_poly.entity_id
_entity_poly.type
_entity_poly.pdbx_seq_one_letter_code
_entity_poly.pdbx_strand_id
1 'polypeptide(L)'
;MIPVVIGSVTEFSGKSLIWLGMGLKFGEDGFRVGFFKPLGALPARVEGALVDEDAVFLKRAIAMAEPLDSICPVVITEEVLNGLLREKESWVRRKVMESFQRLSKDKDILLIHALGGLDSGTTVGLSMVDFVTETRGRVVLVDKFGDPIETLDAFLHAREVLQDKFLGVIFNLIPPAKVKHLKEVVVPYLKSKGIDTMGVIPKDPLIGAVPIRELVKVLEGEILYGEERLEELVEHIMVGAMNVESALKYFRRVANKAVITGGDRSDIQLAALETPTSCLILTGGFYPSESILSRARESRIPVIVVKVDTAMAVETCDSLSSHLQRWSEAKLPRIREVVTREINFSLVYEKLGLKSRQ
;
A
#
# COMPACT_ATOMS: atom_id res chain seq x y z
N MET A 1 -0.72 -27.30 3.96
CA MET A 1 -0.54 -25.89 3.56
C MET A 1 -1.90 -25.26 3.33
N ILE A 2 -2.14 -24.07 3.88
CA ILE A 2 -3.39 -23.33 3.73
C ILE A 2 -3.12 -22.11 2.85
N PRO A 3 -3.74 -21.99 1.66
CA PRO A 3 -3.67 -20.77 0.85
C PRO A 3 -4.60 -19.71 1.44
N VAL A 4 -4.07 -18.52 1.70
CA VAL A 4 -4.85 -17.37 2.21
C VAL A 4 -4.69 -16.22 1.22
N VAL A 5 -5.77 -15.90 0.53
CA VAL A 5 -5.81 -14.82 -0.46
C VAL A 5 -6.21 -13.52 0.20
N ILE A 6 -5.37 -12.51 0.06
CA ILE A 6 -5.65 -11.14 0.48
C ILE A 6 -6.13 -10.36 -0.75
N GLY A 7 -7.43 -10.14 -0.82
CA GLY A 7 -8.08 -9.38 -1.88
C GLY A 7 -8.50 -7.98 -1.42
N SER A 8 -9.05 -7.17 -2.33
CA SER A 8 -9.63 -5.88 -1.98
C SER A 8 -10.87 -5.60 -2.81
N VAL A 9 -11.76 -4.77 -2.28
CA VAL A 9 -12.91 -4.26 -3.00
C VAL A 9 -12.48 -3.08 -3.88
N THR A 10 -11.79 -2.12 -3.27
CA THR A 10 -11.32 -0.91 -3.95
C THR A 10 -9.81 -0.93 -4.17
N GLU A 11 -9.35 -0.17 -5.14
CA GLU A 11 -7.93 0.08 -5.36
C GLU A 11 -7.33 0.86 -4.18
N PHE A 12 -6.02 0.70 -4.02
CA PHE A 12 -5.24 1.40 -2.98
C PHE A 12 -5.78 1.21 -1.54
N SER A 13 -6.35 0.05 -1.26
CA SER A 13 -6.83 -0.32 0.09
C SER A 13 -5.71 -0.75 1.05
N GLY A 14 -4.46 -0.82 0.59
CA GLY A 14 -3.30 -1.24 1.37
C GLY A 14 -3.22 -2.75 1.62
N LYS A 15 -3.70 -3.57 0.67
CA LYS A 15 -3.58 -5.05 0.70
C LYS A 15 -2.17 -5.51 1.04
N SER A 16 -1.17 -4.88 0.41
CA SER A 16 0.23 -5.26 0.57
C SER A 16 0.71 -5.14 2.02
N LEU A 17 0.21 -4.12 2.77
CA LEU A 17 0.49 -3.97 4.20
C LEU A 17 -0.05 -5.18 4.99
N ILE A 18 -1.29 -5.56 4.71
CA ILE A 18 -1.94 -6.68 5.39
C ILE A 18 -1.23 -7.99 5.03
N TRP A 19 -0.92 -8.18 3.75
CA TRP A 19 -0.19 -9.34 3.24
C TRP A 19 1.15 -9.53 3.93
N LEU A 20 1.98 -8.47 3.99
CA LEU A 20 3.27 -8.48 4.66
C LEU A 20 3.12 -8.63 6.18
N GLY A 21 2.27 -7.82 6.81
CA GLY A 21 2.12 -7.80 8.27
C GLY A 21 1.57 -9.11 8.82
N MET A 22 0.59 -9.73 8.16
CA MET A 22 0.10 -11.06 8.53
C MET A 22 1.20 -12.12 8.38
N GLY A 23 1.99 -12.03 7.31
CA GLY A 23 3.10 -12.97 7.11
C GLY A 23 4.18 -12.87 8.17
N LEU A 24 4.55 -11.66 8.57
CA LEU A 24 5.48 -11.44 9.68
C LEU A 24 4.96 -12.05 10.98
N LYS A 25 3.68 -11.80 11.30
CA LYS A 25 3.06 -12.36 12.52
C LYS A 25 2.96 -13.87 12.49
N PHE A 26 2.54 -14.48 11.38
CA PHE A 26 2.52 -15.94 11.27
C PHE A 26 3.92 -16.56 11.40
N GLY A 27 4.94 -15.89 10.84
CA GLY A 27 6.33 -16.34 10.99
C GLY A 27 6.80 -16.30 12.45
N GLU A 28 6.47 -15.24 13.19
CA GLU A 28 6.74 -15.13 14.63
C GLU A 28 6.05 -16.22 15.45
N ASP A 29 4.84 -16.59 15.07
CA ASP A 29 4.08 -17.65 15.74
C ASP A 29 4.52 -19.07 15.30
N GLY A 30 5.68 -19.17 14.61
CA GLY A 30 6.33 -20.43 14.29
C GLY A 30 5.78 -21.15 13.05
N PHE A 31 4.97 -20.48 12.21
CA PHE A 31 4.52 -21.06 10.96
C PHE A 31 5.53 -20.85 9.83
N ARG A 32 5.68 -21.85 8.96
CA ARG A 32 6.44 -21.71 7.72
C ARG A 32 5.56 -21.00 6.69
N VAL A 33 5.83 -19.71 6.48
CA VAL A 33 5.04 -18.84 5.60
C VAL A 33 5.68 -18.75 4.23
N GLY A 34 4.88 -18.88 3.18
CA GLY A 34 5.24 -18.51 1.82
C GLY A 34 4.45 -17.27 1.38
N PHE A 35 5.00 -16.56 0.40
CA PHE A 35 4.36 -15.39 -0.19
C PHE A 35 4.27 -15.58 -1.70
N PHE A 36 3.10 -15.27 -2.25
CA PHE A 36 2.80 -15.47 -3.66
C PHE A 36 1.99 -14.29 -4.22
N LYS A 37 2.42 -13.75 -5.33
CA LYS A 37 1.73 -12.70 -6.10
C LYS A 37 1.49 -13.25 -7.51
N PRO A 38 0.35 -13.88 -7.78
CA PRO A 38 0.07 -14.55 -9.06
C PRO A 38 0.31 -13.67 -10.28
N LEU A 39 -0.13 -12.42 -10.18
CA LEU A 39 -0.05 -11.41 -11.23
C LEU A 39 0.54 -10.13 -10.63
N GLY A 40 1.66 -9.66 -11.18
CA GLY A 40 2.31 -8.40 -10.82
C GLY A 40 1.77 -7.26 -11.68
N ALA A 41 1.47 -6.13 -11.06
CA ALA A 41 1.01 -4.91 -11.74
C ALA A 41 2.04 -3.78 -11.73
N LEU A 42 3.22 -4.01 -11.13
CA LEU A 42 4.26 -3.00 -10.94
C LEU A 42 5.57 -3.46 -11.61
N PRO A 43 5.68 -3.29 -12.94
CA PRO A 43 6.83 -3.77 -13.69
C PRO A 43 8.11 -2.99 -13.36
N ALA A 44 9.18 -3.73 -13.04
CA ALA A 44 10.53 -3.23 -12.86
C ALA A 44 11.54 -4.13 -13.57
N ARG A 45 12.77 -3.64 -13.76
CA ARG A 45 13.88 -4.43 -14.29
C ARG A 45 14.95 -4.61 -13.23
N VAL A 46 15.28 -5.85 -12.93
CA VAL A 46 16.41 -6.22 -12.06
C VAL A 46 17.33 -7.14 -12.86
N GLU A 47 18.58 -6.76 -13.01
CA GLU A 47 19.58 -7.51 -13.80
C GLU A 47 19.09 -7.90 -15.21
N GLY A 48 18.30 -7.01 -15.82
CA GLY A 48 17.72 -7.22 -17.16
C GLY A 48 16.41 -8.03 -17.17
N ALA A 49 16.06 -8.73 -16.11
CA ALA A 49 14.82 -9.48 -16.01
C ALA A 49 13.63 -8.57 -15.62
N LEU A 50 12.47 -8.83 -16.25
CA LEU A 50 11.21 -8.19 -15.87
C LEU A 50 10.68 -8.84 -14.59
N VAL A 51 10.45 -8.03 -13.55
CA VAL A 51 10.01 -8.46 -12.22
C VAL A 51 8.93 -7.51 -11.68
N ASP A 52 8.22 -7.94 -10.65
CA ASP A 52 7.29 -7.07 -9.92
C ASP A 52 8.01 -6.42 -8.74
N GLU A 53 7.84 -5.11 -8.56
CA GLU A 53 8.53 -4.36 -7.52
C GLU A 53 8.14 -4.80 -6.10
N ASP A 54 6.86 -5.14 -5.85
CA ASP A 54 6.43 -5.66 -4.54
C ASP A 54 7.14 -6.98 -4.22
N ALA A 55 7.30 -7.86 -5.23
CA ALA A 55 8.01 -9.12 -5.04
C ALA A 55 9.51 -8.90 -4.74
N VAL A 56 10.14 -7.91 -5.39
CA VAL A 56 11.54 -7.52 -5.11
C VAL A 56 11.68 -7.01 -3.69
N PHE A 57 10.80 -6.08 -3.29
CA PHE A 57 10.81 -5.54 -1.92
C PHE A 57 10.61 -6.66 -0.90
N LEU A 58 9.58 -7.48 -1.08
CA LEU A 58 9.25 -8.56 -0.16
C LEU A 58 10.43 -9.53 0.02
N LYS A 59 11.02 -10.00 -1.12
CA LYS A 59 12.17 -10.92 -1.09
C LYS A 59 13.32 -10.36 -0.26
N ARG A 60 13.59 -9.07 -0.38
CA ARG A 60 14.65 -8.39 0.38
C ARG A 60 14.27 -8.20 1.85
N ALA A 61 13.04 -7.69 2.10
CA ALA A 61 12.57 -7.29 3.43
C ALA A 61 12.47 -8.45 4.42
N ILE A 62 12.18 -9.66 3.95
CA ILE A 62 12.04 -10.86 4.79
C ILE A 62 13.03 -11.98 4.41
N ALA A 63 14.07 -11.64 3.64
CA ALA A 63 15.13 -12.55 3.23
C ALA A 63 14.63 -13.89 2.63
N MET A 64 13.65 -13.82 1.71
CA MET A 64 13.10 -15.02 1.06
C MET A 64 14.14 -15.69 0.18
N ALA A 65 14.25 -17.02 0.29
CA ALA A 65 15.13 -17.84 -0.55
C ALA A 65 14.58 -18.04 -1.97
N GLU A 66 13.26 -18.04 -2.10
CA GLU A 66 12.57 -18.33 -3.36
C GLU A 66 12.92 -17.30 -4.45
N PRO A 67 13.09 -17.74 -5.72
CA PRO A 67 13.37 -16.82 -6.83
C PRO A 67 12.16 -15.93 -7.16
N LEU A 68 12.43 -14.73 -7.68
CA LEU A 68 11.40 -13.72 -7.95
C LEU A 68 10.32 -14.21 -8.93
N ASP A 69 10.69 -15.00 -9.92
CA ASP A 69 9.77 -15.60 -10.90
C ASP A 69 8.85 -16.68 -10.29
N SER A 70 9.22 -17.22 -9.14
CA SER A 70 8.34 -18.08 -8.35
C SER A 70 7.40 -17.27 -7.47
N ILE A 71 7.89 -16.18 -6.87
CA ILE A 71 7.08 -15.28 -6.02
C ILE A 71 6.03 -14.54 -6.87
N CYS A 72 6.44 -13.99 -8.04
CA CYS A 72 5.55 -13.35 -9.01
C CYS A 72 5.86 -13.85 -10.42
N PRO A 73 5.16 -14.91 -10.89
CA PRO A 73 5.47 -15.56 -12.15
C PRO A 73 5.13 -14.74 -13.38
N VAL A 74 4.13 -13.88 -13.31
CA VAL A 74 3.65 -13.08 -14.43
C VAL A 74 3.54 -11.61 -14.03
N VAL A 75 4.24 -10.75 -14.75
CA VAL A 75 4.12 -9.30 -14.61
C VAL A 75 3.32 -8.78 -15.80
N ILE A 76 2.23 -8.10 -15.53
CA ILE A 76 1.34 -7.55 -16.55
C ILE A 76 1.98 -6.27 -17.11
N THR A 77 2.38 -6.35 -18.36
CA THR A 77 2.81 -5.21 -19.18
C THR A 77 1.86 -5.07 -20.36
N GLU A 78 1.95 -3.96 -21.07
CA GLU A 78 1.19 -3.77 -22.30
C GLU A 78 1.46 -4.87 -23.33
N GLU A 79 2.71 -5.32 -23.45
CA GLU A 79 3.11 -6.42 -24.34
C GLU A 79 2.44 -7.75 -23.93
N VAL A 80 2.50 -8.09 -22.62
CA VAL A 80 1.84 -9.29 -22.08
C VAL A 80 0.33 -9.23 -22.29
N LEU A 81 -0.30 -8.08 -22.01
CA LEU A 81 -1.72 -7.89 -22.22
C LEU A 81 -2.09 -8.05 -23.69
N ASN A 82 -1.36 -7.43 -24.61
CA ASN A 82 -1.59 -7.54 -26.06
C ASN A 82 -1.39 -8.98 -26.55
N GLY A 83 -0.44 -9.73 -26.01
CA GLY A 83 -0.27 -11.15 -26.26
C GLY A 83 -1.48 -11.98 -25.84
N LEU A 84 -1.93 -11.79 -24.61
CA LEU A 84 -3.11 -12.48 -24.04
C LEU A 84 -4.39 -12.26 -24.83
N LEU A 85 -4.61 -11.03 -25.32
CA LEU A 85 -5.79 -10.67 -26.10
C LEU A 85 -5.78 -11.32 -27.51
N ARG A 86 -4.63 -11.76 -28.01
CA ARG A 86 -4.47 -12.43 -29.33
C ARG A 86 -4.46 -13.95 -29.24
N GLU A 87 -4.07 -14.50 -28.11
CA GLU A 87 -3.93 -15.96 -27.92
C GLU A 87 -5.22 -16.59 -27.37
N LYS A 88 -5.56 -17.77 -27.88
CA LYS A 88 -6.73 -18.54 -27.43
C LYS A 88 -6.51 -19.32 -26.13
N GLU A 89 -5.26 -19.59 -25.76
CA GLU A 89 -4.90 -20.35 -24.55
C GLU A 89 -4.16 -19.49 -23.55
N SER A 90 -4.61 -19.50 -22.30
CA SER A 90 -3.98 -18.75 -21.22
C SER A 90 -2.74 -19.49 -20.68
N TRP A 91 -1.57 -19.24 -21.30
CA TRP A 91 -0.28 -19.67 -20.75
C TRP A 91 -0.04 -19.09 -19.34
N VAL A 92 -0.69 -17.95 -19.03
CA VAL A 92 -0.64 -17.28 -17.73
C VAL A 92 -1.14 -18.18 -16.63
N ARG A 93 -2.33 -18.77 -16.80
CA ARG A 93 -2.90 -19.69 -15.82
C ARG A 93 -1.95 -20.84 -15.52
N ARG A 94 -1.39 -21.49 -16.55
CA ARG A 94 -0.44 -22.60 -16.39
C ARG A 94 0.77 -22.16 -15.57
N LYS A 95 1.41 -21.04 -15.96
CA LYS A 95 2.61 -20.53 -15.29
C LYS A 95 2.34 -20.17 -13.83
N VAL A 96 1.20 -19.56 -13.54
CA VAL A 96 0.77 -19.22 -12.19
C VAL A 96 0.55 -20.48 -11.35
N MET A 97 -0.14 -21.48 -11.87
CA MET A 97 -0.41 -22.72 -11.12
C MET A 97 0.84 -23.56 -10.88
N GLU A 98 1.78 -23.62 -11.84
CA GLU A 98 3.09 -24.26 -11.65
C GLU A 98 3.90 -23.57 -10.52
N SER A 99 3.90 -22.23 -10.48
CA SER A 99 4.57 -21.48 -9.42
C SER A 99 3.87 -21.66 -8.06
N PHE A 100 2.55 -21.64 -8.04
CA PHE A 100 1.77 -21.95 -6.85
C PHE A 100 2.13 -23.33 -6.28
N GLN A 101 2.19 -24.36 -7.11
CA GLN A 101 2.57 -25.71 -6.67
C GLN A 101 3.99 -25.79 -6.13
N ARG A 102 4.94 -25.07 -6.75
CA ARG A 102 6.33 -24.99 -6.25
C ARG A 102 6.43 -24.33 -4.89
N LEU A 103 5.78 -23.15 -4.73
CA LEU A 103 5.81 -22.38 -3.48
C LEU A 103 5.03 -23.05 -2.34
N SER A 104 4.07 -23.90 -2.67
CA SER A 104 3.26 -24.62 -1.68
C SER A 104 4.03 -25.67 -0.90
N LYS A 105 5.17 -26.15 -1.45
CA LYS A 105 5.98 -27.18 -0.80
C LYS A 105 6.58 -26.66 0.51
N ASP A 106 6.52 -27.50 1.54
CA ASP A 106 7.12 -27.23 2.85
C ASP A 106 6.62 -25.96 3.58
N LYS A 107 5.48 -25.42 3.19
CA LYS A 107 4.83 -24.30 3.85
C LYS A 107 3.63 -24.76 4.69
N ASP A 108 3.36 -24.07 5.78
CA ASP A 108 2.13 -24.24 6.56
C ASP A 108 1.04 -23.33 6.03
N ILE A 109 1.41 -22.09 5.67
CA ILE A 109 0.55 -21.04 5.13
C ILE A 109 1.20 -20.45 3.87
N LEU A 110 0.41 -20.27 2.82
CA LEU A 110 0.80 -19.50 1.63
C LEU A 110 -0.07 -18.25 1.54
N LEU A 111 0.52 -17.08 1.79
CA LEU A 111 -0.15 -15.80 1.66
C LEU A 111 -0.11 -15.32 0.22
N ILE A 112 -1.28 -15.05 -0.35
CA ILE A 112 -1.46 -14.73 -1.76
C ILE A 112 -2.00 -13.33 -1.90
N HIS A 113 -1.27 -12.49 -2.62
CA HIS A 113 -1.67 -11.12 -2.95
C HIS A 113 -2.51 -11.12 -4.22
N ALA A 114 -3.82 -10.92 -4.10
CA ALA A 114 -4.71 -10.86 -5.27
C ALA A 114 -4.51 -9.57 -6.07
N LEU A 115 -4.80 -9.61 -7.36
CA LEU A 115 -4.73 -8.44 -8.24
C LEU A 115 -5.73 -7.35 -7.82
N GLY A 116 -6.94 -7.74 -7.41
CA GLY A 116 -8.00 -6.81 -7.01
C GLY A 116 -9.15 -7.53 -6.30
N GLY A 117 -10.38 -7.27 -6.76
CA GLY A 117 -11.62 -7.87 -6.29
C GLY A 117 -11.88 -9.28 -6.83
N LEU A 118 -13.12 -9.75 -6.65
CA LEU A 118 -13.51 -11.13 -6.98
C LEU A 118 -13.27 -11.49 -8.44
N ASP A 119 -13.56 -10.55 -9.36
CA ASP A 119 -13.48 -10.77 -10.81
C ASP A 119 -12.12 -10.39 -11.41
N SER A 120 -11.22 -9.82 -10.58
CA SER A 120 -9.90 -9.43 -11.08
C SER A 120 -9.10 -10.65 -11.51
N GLY A 121 -8.60 -10.61 -12.76
CA GLY A 121 -7.91 -11.73 -13.39
C GLY A 121 -8.77 -12.58 -14.32
N THR A 122 -10.08 -12.30 -14.47
CA THR A 122 -10.97 -13.00 -15.39
C THR A 122 -10.44 -13.01 -16.83
N THR A 123 -9.89 -11.88 -17.29
CA THR A 123 -9.31 -11.75 -18.64
C THR A 123 -8.20 -12.76 -18.91
N VAL A 124 -7.48 -13.17 -17.89
CA VAL A 124 -6.40 -14.16 -17.98
C VAL A 124 -6.82 -15.57 -17.52
N GLY A 125 -8.12 -15.80 -17.33
CA GLY A 125 -8.68 -17.08 -16.88
C GLY A 125 -8.32 -17.45 -15.44
N LEU A 126 -8.05 -16.44 -14.59
CA LEU A 126 -7.67 -16.59 -13.19
C LEU A 126 -8.33 -15.50 -12.34
N SER A 127 -9.68 -15.44 -12.34
CA SER A 127 -10.36 -14.62 -11.35
C SER A 127 -10.00 -15.07 -9.92
N MET A 128 -10.19 -14.19 -8.94
CA MET A 128 -9.97 -14.58 -7.53
C MET A 128 -10.85 -15.77 -7.18
N VAL A 129 -12.09 -15.81 -7.66
CA VAL A 129 -13.04 -16.89 -7.40
C VAL A 129 -12.54 -18.21 -7.99
N ASP A 130 -12.06 -18.21 -9.24
CA ASP A 130 -11.50 -19.40 -9.90
C ASP A 130 -10.25 -19.91 -9.16
N PHE A 131 -9.34 -18.99 -8.87
CA PHE A 131 -8.09 -19.32 -8.17
C PHE A 131 -8.34 -19.92 -6.79
N VAL A 132 -9.22 -19.31 -6.00
CA VAL A 132 -9.59 -19.80 -4.66
C VAL A 132 -10.30 -21.15 -4.73
N THR A 133 -11.10 -21.38 -5.75
CA THR A 133 -11.82 -22.64 -5.94
C THR A 133 -10.85 -23.76 -6.29
N GLU A 134 -9.94 -23.51 -7.22
CA GLU A 134 -8.94 -24.50 -7.67
C GLU A 134 -7.93 -24.85 -6.58
N THR A 135 -7.46 -23.83 -5.83
CA THR A 135 -6.45 -24.01 -4.79
C THR A 135 -7.03 -24.39 -3.42
N ARG A 136 -8.36 -24.43 -3.28
CA ARG A 136 -9.07 -24.56 -1.99
C ARG A 136 -8.64 -23.48 -0.99
N GLY A 137 -8.37 -22.29 -1.51
CA GLY A 137 -7.91 -21.14 -0.72
C GLY A 137 -9.00 -20.55 0.16
N ARG A 138 -8.58 -19.70 1.08
CA ARG A 138 -9.43 -18.88 1.95
C ARG A 138 -9.22 -17.42 1.60
N VAL A 139 -10.25 -16.58 1.74
CA VAL A 139 -10.19 -15.17 1.32
C VAL A 139 -10.42 -14.23 2.49
N VAL A 140 -9.55 -13.24 2.59
CA VAL A 140 -9.74 -12.03 3.42
C VAL A 140 -9.82 -10.84 2.48
N LEU A 141 -10.87 -10.02 2.59
CA LEU A 141 -10.99 -8.78 1.84
C LEU A 141 -10.55 -7.59 2.67
N VAL A 142 -9.80 -6.69 2.04
CA VAL A 142 -9.28 -5.47 2.65
C VAL A 142 -9.93 -4.27 1.97
N ASP A 143 -10.43 -3.31 2.75
CA ASP A 143 -10.99 -2.08 2.21
C ASP A 143 -10.71 -0.86 3.10
N LYS A 144 -10.63 0.32 2.47
CA LYS A 144 -10.45 1.61 3.15
C LYS A 144 -11.74 2.32 3.55
N PHE A 145 -12.89 1.69 3.29
CA PHE A 145 -14.23 2.24 3.57
C PHE A 145 -14.42 3.65 3.00
N GLY A 146 -14.07 3.80 1.73
CA GLY A 146 -14.17 5.07 1.00
C GLY A 146 -15.61 5.42 0.67
N ASP A 147 -16.28 4.59 -0.13
CA ASP A 147 -17.72 4.59 -0.35
C ASP A 147 -18.36 3.47 0.51
N PRO A 148 -19.19 3.81 1.50
CA PRO A 148 -19.79 2.82 2.40
C PRO A 148 -20.72 1.82 1.70
N ILE A 149 -21.51 2.28 0.72
CA ILE A 149 -22.49 1.42 0.03
C ILE A 149 -21.74 0.43 -0.87
N GLU A 150 -20.84 0.92 -1.72
CA GLU A 150 -20.02 0.07 -2.58
C GLU A 150 -19.25 -0.97 -1.79
N THR A 151 -18.63 -0.56 -0.68
CA THR A 151 -17.86 -1.47 0.20
C THR A 151 -18.75 -2.55 0.81
N LEU A 152 -19.91 -2.17 1.37
CA LEU A 152 -20.80 -3.12 2.03
C LEU A 152 -21.44 -4.09 1.03
N ASP A 153 -21.90 -3.59 -0.11
CA ASP A 153 -22.48 -4.42 -1.18
C ASP A 153 -21.46 -5.44 -1.71
N ALA A 154 -20.22 -5.02 -1.93
CA ALA A 154 -19.15 -5.93 -2.35
C ALA A 154 -18.83 -7.00 -1.29
N PHE A 155 -18.86 -6.66 0.00
CA PHE A 155 -18.66 -7.65 1.06
C PHE A 155 -19.82 -8.65 1.15
N LEU A 156 -21.06 -8.18 1.01
CA LEU A 156 -22.24 -9.04 0.97
C LEU A 156 -22.18 -10.00 -0.22
N HIS A 157 -21.86 -9.47 -1.41
CA HIS A 157 -21.68 -10.27 -2.62
C HIS A 157 -20.55 -11.30 -2.45
N ALA A 158 -19.39 -10.90 -1.90
CA ALA A 158 -18.30 -11.82 -1.62
C ALA A 158 -18.72 -12.97 -0.69
N ARG A 159 -19.54 -12.68 0.33
CA ARG A 159 -20.07 -13.70 1.24
C ARG A 159 -20.94 -14.71 0.50
N GLU A 160 -21.77 -14.28 -0.45
CA GLU A 160 -22.62 -15.16 -1.26
C GLU A 160 -21.79 -16.04 -2.21
N VAL A 161 -20.82 -15.44 -2.92
CA VAL A 161 -20.01 -16.14 -3.92
C VAL A 161 -18.99 -17.08 -3.31
N LEU A 162 -18.26 -16.65 -2.29
CA LEU A 162 -17.18 -17.42 -1.68
C LEU A 162 -17.63 -18.38 -0.58
N GLN A 163 -18.80 -18.15 0.01
CA GLN A 163 -19.39 -19.02 1.05
C GLN A 163 -18.40 -19.32 2.21
N ASP A 164 -18.11 -20.59 2.43
CA ASP A 164 -17.18 -21.06 3.48
C ASP A 164 -15.71 -20.67 3.25
N LYS A 165 -15.34 -20.30 2.03
CA LYS A 165 -14.01 -19.81 1.71
C LYS A 165 -13.78 -18.37 2.16
N PHE A 166 -14.84 -17.60 2.41
CA PHE A 166 -14.74 -16.22 2.88
C PHE A 166 -14.50 -16.18 4.39
N LEU A 167 -13.31 -15.81 4.81
CA LEU A 167 -12.93 -15.69 6.21
C LEU A 167 -13.52 -14.45 6.87
N GLY A 168 -13.54 -13.33 6.15
CA GLY A 168 -14.02 -12.03 6.62
C GLY A 168 -13.29 -10.85 6.02
N VAL A 169 -13.37 -9.70 6.71
CA VAL A 169 -12.89 -8.43 6.22
C VAL A 169 -11.90 -7.77 7.18
N ILE A 170 -11.01 -6.94 6.62
CA ILE A 170 -10.14 -6.02 7.36
C ILE A 170 -10.36 -4.63 6.80
N PHE A 171 -10.76 -3.70 7.65
CA PHE A 171 -10.75 -2.28 7.32
C PHE A 171 -9.36 -1.72 7.55
N ASN A 172 -8.78 -1.07 6.54
CA ASN A 172 -7.43 -0.54 6.59
C ASN A 172 -7.40 0.94 6.14
N LEU A 173 -6.38 1.69 6.56
CA LEU A 173 -6.21 3.11 6.25
C LEU A 173 -7.39 3.99 6.74
N ILE A 174 -8.03 3.61 7.81
CA ILE A 174 -9.23 4.29 8.32
C ILE A 174 -8.84 5.62 8.99
N PRO A 175 -9.43 6.75 8.58
CA PRO A 175 -9.23 8.00 9.29
C PRO A 175 -9.59 7.86 10.77
N PRO A 176 -8.78 8.36 11.71
CA PRO A 176 -9.02 8.20 13.15
C PRO A 176 -10.42 8.59 13.59
N ALA A 177 -10.99 9.64 13.00
CA ALA A 177 -12.36 10.12 13.28
C ALA A 177 -13.46 9.11 12.91
N LYS A 178 -13.22 8.20 11.95
CA LYS A 178 -14.18 7.20 11.49
C LYS A 178 -14.09 5.86 12.25
N VAL A 179 -13.01 5.61 13.00
CA VAL A 179 -12.75 4.32 13.67
C VAL A 179 -13.87 3.95 14.64
N LYS A 180 -14.33 4.91 15.45
CA LYS A 180 -15.40 4.67 16.42
C LYS A 180 -16.69 4.28 15.71
N HIS A 181 -17.11 5.00 14.70
CA HIS A 181 -18.30 4.70 13.91
C HIS A 181 -18.23 3.30 13.27
N LEU A 182 -17.09 2.94 12.68
CA LEU A 182 -16.89 1.60 12.12
C LEU A 182 -17.07 0.51 13.17
N LYS A 183 -16.41 0.65 14.33
CA LYS A 183 -16.46 -0.36 15.40
C LYS A 183 -17.86 -0.49 16.04
N GLU A 184 -18.59 0.60 16.17
CA GLU A 184 -19.90 0.63 16.87
C GLU A 184 -21.10 0.37 15.95
N VAL A 185 -20.99 0.64 14.65
CA VAL A 185 -22.13 0.55 13.72
C VAL A 185 -21.87 -0.48 12.62
N VAL A 186 -20.78 -0.35 11.89
CA VAL A 186 -20.54 -1.14 10.67
C VAL A 186 -20.15 -2.58 11.03
N VAL A 187 -19.27 -2.78 11.99
CA VAL A 187 -18.83 -4.12 12.43
C VAL A 187 -19.99 -4.95 12.97
N PRO A 188 -20.88 -4.46 13.85
CA PRO A 188 -22.08 -5.20 14.27
C PRO A 188 -23.04 -5.52 13.12
N TYR A 189 -23.23 -4.59 12.18
CA TYR A 189 -24.03 -4.82 10.98
C TYR A 189 -23.47 -5.98 10.15
N LEU A 190 -22.17 -5.97 9.82
CA LEU A 190 -21.53 -7.05 9.07
C LEU A 190 -21.65 -8.39 9.80
N LYS A 191 -21.46 -8.40 11.11
CA LYS A 191 -21.64 -9.60 11.91
C LYS A 191 -23.05 -10.15 11.84
N SER A 192 -24.09 -9.29 11.83
CA SER A 192 -25.48 -9.71 11.65
C SER A 192 -25.74 -10.35 10.28
N LYS A 193 -24.89 -10.04 9.28
CA LYS A 193 -24.92 -10.64 7.94
C LYS A 193 -24.00 -11.87 7.80
N GLY A 194 -23.41 -12.35 8.90
CA GLY A 194 -22.51 -13.51 8.90
C GLY A 194 -21.10 -13.19 8.33
N ILE A 195 -20.69 -11.92 8.35
CA ILE A 195 -19.38 -11.47 7.93
C ILE A 195 -18.57 -11.02 9.16
N ASP A 196 -17.47 -11.70 9.43
CA ASP A 196 -16.58 -11.34 10.51
C ASP A 196 -15.61 -10.24 10.10
N THR A 197 -15.42 -9.26 10.99
CA THR A 197 -14.39 -8.24 10.85
C THR A 197 -13.17 -8.65 11.65
N MET A 198 -12.06 -8.91 10.97
CA MET A 198 -10.81 -9.36 11.58
C MET A 198 -9.96 -8.21 12.11
N GLY A 199 -10.19 -6.99 11.64
CA GLY A 199 -9.44 -5.83 12.11
C GLY A 199 -9.98 -4.50 11.59
N VAL A 200 -9.69 -3.43 12.34
CA VAL A 200 -9.94 -2.04 11.93
C VAL A 200 -8.66 -1.26 12.19
N ILE A 201 -7.89 -1.03 11.13
CA ILE A 201 -6.56 -0.44 11.18
C ILE A 201 -6.65 1.06 10.84
N PRO A 202 -6.36 1.94 11.79
CA PRO A 202 -6.29 3.37 11.54
C PRO A 202 -5.17 3.71 10.55
N LYS A 203 -5.32 4.83 9.82
CA LYS A 203 -4.23 5.39 9.02
C LYS A 203 -3.07 5.74 9.95
N ASP A 204 -1.91 5.15 9.69
CA ASP A 204 -0.69 5.37 10.45
C ASP A 204 0.25 6.29 9.66
N PRO A 205 0.62 7.48 10.18
CA PRO A 205 1.46 8.42 9.46
C PRO A 205 2.85 7.86 9.14
N LEU A 206 3.46 7.10 10.06
CA LEU A 206 4.80 6.55 9.87
C LEU A 206 4.83 5.48 8.76
N ILE A 207 3.79 4.65 8.68
CA ILE A 207 3.68 3.66 7.61
C ILE A 207 3.46 4.36 6.26
N GLY A 208 2.65 5.42 6.24
CA GLY A 208 2.39 6.22 5.05
C GLY A 208 3.53 7.16 4.65
N ALA A 209 4.52 7.38 5.52
CA ALA A 209 5.60 8.32 5.27
C ALA A 209 6.46 7.90 4.06
N VAL A 210 6.93 8.85 3.28
CA VAL A 210 7.78 8.63 2.11
C VAL A 210 9.10 9.39 2.25
N PRO A 211 10.24 8.85 1.80
CA PRO A 211 11.48 9.60 1.74
C PRO A 211 11.36 10.78 0.77
N ILE A 212 12.01 11.89 1.08
CA ILE A 212 12.01 13.08 0.21
C ILE A 212 12.48 12.74 -1.20
N ARG A 213 13.47 11.84 -1.35
CA ARG A 213 13.96 11.40 -2.67
C ARG A 213 12.86 10.81 -3.57
N GLU A 214 11.87 10.12 -2.99
CA GLU A 214 10.77 9.56 -3.76
C GLU A 214 9.82 10.66 -4.27
N LEU A 215 9.61 11.72 -3.47
CA LEU A 215 8.89 12.90 -3.93
C LEU A 215 9.62 13.60 -5.09
N VAL A 216 10.93 13.78 -4.95
CA VAL A 216 11.78 14.34 -6.03
C VAL A 216 11.66 13.52 -7.31
N LYS A 217 11.78 12.19 -7.19
CA LYS A 217 11.76 11.27 -8.32
C LYS A 217 10.43 11.31 -9.08
N VAL A 218 9.29 11.22 -8.38
CA VAL A 218 7.98 11.15 -9.06
C VAL A 218 7.50 12.48 -9.59
N LEU A 219 7.93 13.58 -8.96
CA LEU A 219 7.63 14.93 -9.40
C LEU A 219 8.65 15.47 -10.43
N GLU A 220 9.66 14.66 -10.76
CA GLU A 220 10.81 15.07 -11.62
C GLU A 220 11.40 16.40 -11.15
N GLY A 221 11.53 16.52 -9.81
CA GLY A 221 11.92 17.75 -9.16
C GLY A 221 13.41 18.04 -9.23
N GLU A 222 13.76 19.33 -9.35
CA GLU A 222 15.11 19.84 -9.20
C GLU A 222 15.35 20.22 -7.74
N ILE A 223 16.44 19.72 -7.17
CA ILE A 223 16.82 20.02 -5.78
C ILE A 223 17.68 21.27 -5.77
N LEU A 224 17.21 22.33 -5.11
CA LEU A 224 17.96 23.59 -4.95
C LEU A 224 18.82 23.60 -3.70
N TYR A 225 18.40 22.87 -2.66
CA TYR A 225 19.09 22.77 -1.38
C TYR A 225 18.66 21.50 -0.64
N GLY A 226 19.56 20.88 0.14
CA GLY A 226 19.27 19.83 1.09
C GLY A 226 19.40 18.40 0.53
N GLU A 227 20.27 18.14 -0.45
CA GLU A 227 20.52 16.81 -1.02
C GLU A 227 20.90 15.77 0.05
N GLU A 228 21.57 16.18 1.13
CA GLU A 228 21.99 15.30 2.22
C GLU A 228 20.82 14.80 3.08
N ARG A 229 19.63 15.38 2.92
CA ARG A 229 18.43 15.07 3.70
C ARG A 229 17.36 14.29 2.94
N LEU A 230 17.66 13.80 1.76
CA LEU A 230 16.69 13.11 0.88
C LEU A 230 16.15 11.79 1.47
N GLU A 231 16.85 11.21 2.42
CA GLU A 231 16.40 10.00 3.13
C GLU A 231 15.41 10.30 4.27
N GLU A 232 15.20 11.57 4.63
CA GLU A 232 14.26 11.94 5.67
C GLU A 232 12.83 11.67 5.22
N LEU A 233 11.99 11.25 6.18
CA LEU A 233 10.63 10.85 5.93
C LEU A 233 9.67 12.04 5.99
N VAL A 234 8.79 12.10 5.03
CA VAL A 234 7.61 12.97 4.98
C VAL A 234 6.39 12.17 5.37
N GLU A 235 5.78 12.53 6.49
CA GLU A 235 4.58 11.84 7.01
C GLU A 235 3.27 12.44 6.46
N HIS A 236 3.32 13.73 6.11
CA HIS A 236 2.15 14.50 5.68
C HIS A 236 2.47 15.39 4.49
N ILE A 237 1.50 15.57 3.61
CA ILE A 237 1.56 16.54 2.52
C ILE A 237 0.55 17.64 2.82
N MET A 238 0.99 18.89 2.77
CA MET A 238 0.15 20.05 2.99
C MET A 238 0.26 21.02 1.82
N VAL A 239 -0.86 21.63 1.46
CA VAL A 239 -0.93 22.60 0.36
C VAL A 239 -0.99 24.01 0.91
N GLY A 240 -0.08 24.86 0.46
CA GLY A 240 -0.03 26.28 0.79
C GLY A 240 -0.89 27.12 -0.16
N ALA A 241 -2.22 26.95 -0.11
CA ALA A 241 -3.16 27.68 -0.96
C ALA A 241 -3.88 28.85 -0.26
N MET A 242 -3.76 28.95 1.07
CA MET A 242 -4.45 29.97 1.86
C MET A 242 -3.57 31.21 2.13
N ASN A 243 -4.10 32.21 2.85
CA ASN A 243 -3.30 33.33 3.32
C ASN A 243 -2.31 32.91 4.43
N VAL A 244 -1.30 33.73 4.68
CA VAL A 244 -0.18 33.44 5.61
C VAL A 244 -0.67 33.11 7.02
N GLU A 245 -1.60 33.88 7.57
CA GLU A 245 -2.10 33.69 8.94
C GLU A 245 -2.77 32.33 9.11
N SER A 246 -3.62 31.95 8.15
CA SER A 246 -4.26 30.64 8.13
C SER A 246 -3.24 29.54 7.90
N ALA A 247 -2.30 29.71 6.97
CA ALA A 247 -1.26 28.75 6.67
C ALA A 247 -0.41 28.42 7.91
N LEU A 248 0.07 29.44 8.63
CA LEU A 248 0.83 29.27 9.88
C LEU A 248 0.06 28.49 10.93
N LYS A 249 -1.25 28.78 11.09
CA LYS A 249 -2.11 28.07 12.05
C LYS A 249 -2.20 26.57 11.76
N TYR A 250 -2.29 26.19 10.48
CA TYR A 250 -2.36 24.79 10.08
C TYR A 250 -0.96 24.13 10.05
N PHE A 251 0.06 24.79 9.52
CA PHE A 251 1.41 24.26 9.41
C PHE A 251 2.04 23.95 10.77
N ARG A 252 1.76 24.75 11.80
CA ARG A 252 2.26 24.52 13.18
C ARG A 252 1.69 23.26 13.83
N ARG A 253 0.53 22.78 13.39
CA ARG A 253 -0.15 21.61 13.97
C ARG A 253 0.37 20.28 13.49
N VAL A 254 1.11 20.29 12.37
CA VAL A 254 1.54 19.08 11.68
C VAL A 254 3.06 19.14 11.52
N ALA A 255 3.76 18.19 12.16
CA ALA A 255 5.20 18.01 11.98
C ALA A 255 5.49 17.09 10.79
N ASN A 256 6.75 17.01 10.40
CA ASN A 256 7.26 16.08 9.37
C ASN A 256 6.46 16.13 8.05
N LYS A 257 6.12 17.35 7.63
CA LYS A 257 5.32 17.57 6.42
C LYS A 257 6.14 18.07 5.24
N ALA A 258 5.75 17.70 4.02
CA ALA A 258 6.07 18.46 2.82
C ALA A 258 5.02 19.57 2.63
N VAL A 259 5.47 20.77 2.32
CA VAL A 259 4.57 21.85 1.93
C VAL A 259 4.70 22.08 0.43
N ILE A 260 3.59 21.94 -0.30
CA ILE A 260 3.47 22.21 -1.74
C ILE A 260 2.84 23.58 -1.90
N THR A 261 3.51 24.48 -2.61
CA THR A 261 3.00 25.83 -2.90
C THR A 261 3.58 26.36 -4.22
N GLY A 262 2.96 27.39 -4.80
CA GLY A 262 3.51 28.05 -5.97
C GLY A 262 4.90 28.65 -5.72
N GLY A 263 5.79 28.52 -6.68
CA GLY A 263 7.12 29.14 -6.57
C GLY A 263 7.10 30.66 -6.55
N ASP A 264 5.97 31.29 -6.88
CA ASP A 264 5.69 32.73 -6.78
C ASP A 264 5.13 33.17 -5.41
N ARG A 265 4.83 32.21 -4.49
CA ARG A 265 4.22 32.49 -3.18
C ARG A 265 5.27 32.58 -2.06
N SER A 266 6.18 33.59 -2.14
CA SER A 266 7.23 33.80 -1.15
C SER A 266 6.70 33.96 0.29
N ASP A 267 5.50 34.48 0.43
CA ASP A 267 4.79 34.65 1.72
C ASP A 267 4.49 33.28 2.38
N ILE A 268 3.99 32.33 1.63
CA ILE A 268 3.69 30.97 2.11
C ILE A 268 4.96 30.14 2.30
N GLN A 269 5.96 30.33 1.42
CA GLN A 269 7.26 29.69 1.54
C GLN A 269 7.92 30.03 2.90
N LEU A 270 7.94 31.33 3.29
CA LEU A 270 8.43 31.74 4.59
C LEU A 270 7.63 31.10 5.74
N ALA A 271 6.30 31.09 5.64
CA ALA A 271 5.45 30.46 6.66
C ALA A 271 5.75 28.96 6.82
N ALA A 272 6.03 28.26 5.71
CA ALA A 272 6.44 26.86 5.75
C ALA A 272 7.80 26.68 6.44
N LEU A 273 8.79 27.52 6.12
CA LEU A 273 10.14 27.46 6.68
C LEU A 273 10.20 27.80 8.18
N GLU A 274 9.17 28.49 8.71
CA GLU A 274 9.04 28.83 10.14
C GLU A 274 8.29 27.74 10.96
N THR A 275 7.98 26.62 10.35
CA THR A 275 7.22 25.54 10.99
C THR A 275 7.94 24.20 10.82
N PRO A 276 7.60 23.14 11.61
CA PRO A 276 8.21 21.82 11.46
C PRO A 276 7.93 21.19 10.09
N THR A 277 8.70 21.58 9.08
CA THR A 277 8.58 21.17 7.67
C THR A 277 9.77 20.30 7.29
N SER A 278 9.52 19.13 6.68
CA SER A 278 10.57 18.22 6.19
C SER A 278 11.11 18.66 4.82
N CYS A 279 10.27 19.17 3.92
CA CYS A 279 10.72 19.77 2.66
C CYS A 279 9.69 20.75 2.12
N LEU A 280 10.17 21.68 1.27
CA LEU A 280 9.36 22.65 0.55
C LEU A 280 9.39 22.34 -0.93
N ILE A 281 8.19 22.15 -1.54
CA ILE A 281 8.02 21.84 -2.95
C ILE A 281 7.37 23.02 -3.65
N LEU A 282 8.09 23.62 -4.61
CA LEU A 282 7.71 24.81 -5.36
C LEU A 282 7.22 24.43 -6.75
N THR A 283 5.96 24.75 -7.04
CA THR A 283 5.31 24.35 -8.30
C THR A 283 5.35 25.44 -9.36
N GLY A 284 5.09 25.08 -10.62
CA GLY A 284 5.02 25.99 -11.76
C GLY A 284 6.39 26.32 -12.38
N GLY A 285 7.47 25.66 -11.95
CA GLY A 285 8.83 25.93 -12.47
C GLY A 285 9.41 27.28 -12.04
N PHE A 286 8.83 27.92 -11.02
CA PHE A 286 9.32 29.22 -10.51
C PHE A 286 10.33 28.99 -9.39
N TYR A 287 11.49 29.65 -9.51
CA TYR A 287 12.54 29.61 -8.51
C TYR A 287 12.28 30.60 -7.39
N PRO A 288 12.57 30.24 -6.13
CA PRO A 288 12.40 31.15 -5.01
C PRO A 288 13.47 32.26 -5.01
N SER A 289 13.21 33.34 -4.27
CA SER A 289 14.21 34.38 -4.07
C SER A 289 15.39 33.90 -3.21
N GLU A 290 16.53 34.57 -3.30
CA GLU A 290 17.71 34.23 -2.49
C GLU A 290 17.44 34.34 -0.99
N SER A 291 16.53 35.23 -0.55
CA SER A 291 16.11 35.33 0.84
C SER A 291 15.40 34.06 1.34
N ILE A 292 14.59 33.44 0.49
CA ILE A 292 13.93 32.15 0.79
C ILE A 292 14.98 31.03 0.89
N LEU A 293 15.92 30.97 -0.06
CA LEU A 293 16.99 29.96 -0.04
C LEU A 293 17.89 30.10 1.19
N SER A 294 18.21 31.34 1.58
CA SER A 294 18.98 31.61 2.79
C SER A 294 18.24 31.14 4.04
N ARG A 295 16.94 31.41 4.13
CA ARG A 295 16.12 30.93 5.23
C ARG A 295 16.00 29.39 5.26
N ALA A 296 15.88 28.76 4.10
CA ALA A 296 15.84 27.30 3.98
C ALA A 296 17.16 26.67 4.45
N ARG A 297 18.32 27.28 4.12
CA ARG A 297 19.64 26.84 4.62
C ARG A 297 19.76 26.97 6.13
N GLU A 298 19.33 28.08 6.72
CA GLU A 298 19.30 28.28 8.18
C GLU A 298 18.44 27.24 8.88
N SER A 299 17.26 26.96 8.33
CA SER A 299 16.30 25.99 8.90
C SER A 299 16.62 24.56 8.52
N ARG A 300 17.62 24.31 7.63
CA ARG A 300 18.00 23.01 7.06
C ARG A 300 16.85 22.28 6.39
N ILE A 301 15.97 23.01 5.69
CA ILE A 301 14.80 22.45 5.01
C ILE A 301 15.10 22.30 3.51
N PRO A 302 15.07 21.10 2.94
CA PRO A 302 15.21 20.88 1.50
C PRO A 302 14.20 21.66 0.68
N VAL A 303 14.66 22.26 -0.42
CA VAL A 303 13.83 23.00 -1.37
C VAL A 303 13.91 22.34 -2.73
N ILE A 304 12.74 22.02 -3.28
CA ILE A 304 12.58 21.30 -4.54
C ILE A 304 11.70 22.14 -5.46
N VAL A 305 12.12 22.32 -6.71
CA VAL A 305 11.30 22.97 -7.76
C VAL A 305 10.77 21.92 -8.71
N VAL A 306 9.49 22.01 -9.03
CA VAL A 306 8.81 21.11 -9.96
C VAL A 306 8.09 21.91 -11.04
N LYS A 307 8.06 21.37 -12.28
CA LYS A 307 7.47 22.08 -13.43
C LYS A 307 5.95 22.02 -13.47
N VAL A 308 5.38 20.99 -12.84
CA VAL A 308 3.93 20.77 -12.79
C VAL A 308 3.23 21.82 -11.90
N ASP A 309 1.94 22.00 -12.12
CA ASP A 309 1.11 22.87 -11.25
C ASP A 309 0.85 22.21 -9.88
N THR A 310 0.24 22.99 -8.97
CA THR A 310 0.00 22.53 -7.61
C THR A 310 -0.98 21.37 -7.53
N ALA A 311 -2.02 21.33 -8.37
CA ALA A 311 -3.02 20.28 -8.34
C ALA A 311 -2.40 18.93 -8.79
N MET A 312 -1.66 18.94 -9.90
CA MET A 312 -0.94 17.77 -10.42
C MET A 312 0.11 17.28 -9.42
N ALA A 313 0.87 18.19 -8.78
CA ALA A 313 1.85 17.82 -7.76
C ALA A 313 1.20 17.10 -6.57
N VAL A 314 0.04 17.58 -6.10
CA VAL A 314 -0.70 16.96 -5.00
C VAL A 314 -1.23 15.58 -5.41
N GLU A 315 -1.86 15.46 -6.56
CA GLU A 315 -2.39 14.18 -7.07
C GLU A 315 -1.28 13.14 -7.23
N THR A 316 -0.15 13.54 -7.80
CA THR A 316 1.04 12.68 -7.91
C THR A 316 1.53 12.23 -6.53
N CYS A 317 1.60 13.12 -5.55
CA CYS A 317 2.02 12.78 -4.20
C CYS A 317 1.01 11.86 -3.48
N ASP A 318 -0.29 12.05 -3.65
CA ASP A 318 -1.32 11.20 -3.04
C ASP A 318 -1.26 9.76 -3.58
N SER A 319 -0.98 9.58 -4.85
CA SER A 319 -0.79 8.26 -5.46
C SER A 319 0.42 7.49 -4.86
N LEU A 320 1.40 8.22 -4.33
CA LEU A 320 2.61 7.65 -3.73
C LEU A 320 2.36 6.81 -2.48
N SER A 321 1.42 7.17 -1.64
CA SER A 321 1.21 6.51 -0.34
C SER A 321 0.65 5.09 -0.44
N SER A 322 0.30 4.63 -1.64
CA SER A 322 -0.44 3.40 -1.87
C SER A 322 0.41 2.19 -2.32
N HIS A 323 1.69 2.36 -2.64
CA HIS A 323 2.55 1.29 -3.14
C HIS A 323 3.60 0.82 -2.12
N LEU A 324 3.83 -0.51 -2.02
CA LEU A 324 4.85 -1.14 -1.17
C LEU A 324 6.28 -0.66 -1.43
N GLN A 325 6.59 -0.28 -2.67
CA GLN A 325 7.92 0.17 -3.10
C GLN A 325 8.50 1.29 -2.24
N ARG A 326 7.63 2.03 -1.62
CA ARG A 326 7.95 3.19 -0.80
C ARG A 326 8.13 2.84 0.66
N TRP A 327 8.01 1.55 0.99
CA TRP A 327 8.32 1.06 2.30
C TRP A 327 9.80 0.75 2.38
N SER A 328 10.47 1.42 3.28
CA SER A 328 11.82 1.03 3.68
C SER A 328 11.75 -0.11 4.69
N GLU A 329 12.79 -0.92 4.76
CA GLU A 329 12.92 -1.96 5.78
C GLU A 329 12.78 -1.41 7.20
N ALA A 330 13.15 -0.14 7.41
CA ALA A 330 12.96 0.59 8.66
C ALA A 330 11.50 0.65 9.14
N LYS A 331 10.52 0.48 8.24
CA LYS A 331 9.08 0.48 8.60
C LYS A 331 8.57 -0.90 9.03
N LEU A 332 9.30 -1.99 8.79
CA LEU A 332 8.86 -3.35 9.13
C LEU A 332 8.45 -3.51 10.59
N PRO A 333 9.21 -3.00 11.59
CA PRO A 333 8.80 -3.08 12.99
C PRO A 333 7.45 -2.39 13.24
N ARG A 334 7.20 -1.23 12.60
CA ARG A 334 5.94 -0.51 12.76
C ARG A 334 4.78 -1.21 12.08
N ILE A 335 4.98 -1.76 10.89
CA ILE A 335 3.97 -2.57 10.19
C ILE A 335 3.57 -3.76 11.05
N ARG A 336 4.54 -4.50 11.57
CA ARG A 336 4.32 -5.63 12.47
C ARG A 336 3.53 -5.22 13.71
N GLU A 337 3.95 -4.17 14.40
CA GLU A 337 3.28 -3.65 15.59
C GLU A 337 1.81 -3.32 15.30
N VAL A 338 1.54 -2.53 14.27
CA VAL A 338 0.19 -2.09 13.92
C VAL A 338 -0.68 -3.27 13.52
N VAL A 339 -0.20 -4.16 12.66
CA VAL A 339 -0.96 -5.33 12.21
C VAL A 339 -1.23 -6.29 13.37
N THR A 340 -0.25 -6.55 14.23
CA THR A 340 -0.42 -7.43 15.39
C THR A 340 -1.43 -6.86 16.40
N ARG A 341 -1.43 -5.54 16.59
CA ARG A 341 -2.32 -4.88 17.54
C ARG A 341 -3.76 -4.78 17.05
N GLU A 342 -3.95 -4.46 15.77
CA GLU A 342 -5.28 -4.12 15.22
C GLU A 342 -6.00 -5.31 14.57
N ILE A 343 -5.31 -6.41 14.26
CA ILE A 343 -5.92 -7.63 13.73
C ILE A 343 -6.17 -8.63 14.86
N ASN A 344 -7.36 -9.18 14.91
CA ASN A 344 -7.71 -10.26 15.83
C ASN A 344 -7.17 -11.60 15.32
N PHE A 345 -5.91 -11.90 15.62
CA PHE A 345 -5.26 -13.13 15.19
C PHE A 345 -5.88 -14.38 15.80
N SER A 346 -6.49 -14.31 16.98
CA SER A 346 -7.22 -15.46 17.56
C SER A 346 -8.38 -15.88 16.64
N LEU A 347 -9.15 -14.91 16.14
CA LEU A 347 -10.20 -15.16 15.17
C LEU A 347 -9.65 -15.68 13.82
N VAL A 348 -8.52 -15.12 13.35
CA VAL A 348 -7.86 -15.59 12.14
C VAL A 348 -7.44 -17.04 12.26
N TYR A 349 -6.81 -17.43 13.35
CA TYR A 349 -6.39 -18.82 13.60
C TYR A 349 -7.58 -19.77 13.70
N GLU A 350 -8.61 -19.39 14.44
CA GLU A 350 -9.87 -20.15 14.53
C GLU A 350 -10.45 -20.44 13.14
N LYS A 351 -10.58 -19.39 12.31
CA LYS A 351 -11.12 -19.48 10.94
C LYS A 351 -10.26 -20.32 10.01
N LEU A 352 -8.95 -20.33 10.20
CA LEU A 352 -8.02 -21.14 9.45
C LEU A 352 -7.88 -22.57 9.99
N GLY A 353 -8.49 -22.89 11.13
CA GLY A 353 -8.33 -24.17 11.80
C GLY A 353 -6.90 -24.38 12.34
N LEU A 354 -6.19 -23.30 12.64
CA LEU A 354 -4.83 -23.32 13.18
C LEU A 354 -4.84 -23.21 14.69
N LYS A 355 -3.87 -23.85 15.33
CA LYS A 355 -3.58 -23.61 16.76
C LYS A 355 -2.31 -22.74 16.84
N SER A 356 -2.34 -21.73 17.71
CA SER A 356 -1.11 -20.97 18.00
C SER A 356 -0.01 -21.94 18.46
N ARG A 357 1.20 -21.77 17.92
CA ARG A 357 2.37 -22.60 18.25
C ARG A 357 3.25 -21.94 19.33
N GLN A 358 2.68 -20.97 20.08
CA GLN A 358 3.39 -20.36 21.21
C GLN A 358 3.67 -21.37 22.30
#